data_f5a65c3ac66d6673dc1c41b0c5dd26ba
#
_entry.id   f5a65c3ac66d6673dc1c41b0c5dd26ba
#
_cell.length_a   1.000
_cell.length_b   1.000
_cell.length_c   1.000
_cell.angle_alpha   90.00
_cell.angle_beta   90.00
_cell.angle_gamma   90.00
#
_symmetry.space_group_name_H-M   'P 1'
#
loop_
_entity.id
_entity.type
_entity.pdbx_description
1 polymer ?
#
loop_
_entity_poly.entity_id
_entity_poly.type
_entity_poly.pdbx_seq_one_letter_code
_entity_poly.pdbx_strand_id
1 'polypeptide(L)'
;MAGVSAARKHAFQILLAVECGQVHSDALLRARGVSALGAADRNLTTALVLGVLRWQLLLDEAARGLLTRPNAKLDTEVRVALRLGALQLMQMDRIPARAAIDESVELVKQAGHRFAAGMVNAVLRKLAAQTCEELPEATAAEIARKHAHPAWLVERWAQCYGLEAARAICAHGQRQPALAVRVRDAETVRELEDARVRLEPGALLTAARRVVAGDVTATAAVREGRARVQDEGSQLVAEMVARGSTMLDCCAAPGGKTLILAERNPAARIVACEASAARLKPMRERLEAAGVHVECRLADVAAMTDEAAFDLVLADVPCSGTGTLGRNPEIRHRLRVEELAAQSERQRAILAAALRAVRPGGRVVYSTCSLEPEENEHVVQAVLAGRGEVRVTPARERVRDLVARGIVREETDAALRGCETPEGFLRLLPGVFDTDGFFVAVLERRG
;
A
#
# COMPACT_ATOMS: atom_id res chain seq x y z
N MET A 1 28.65 -8.17 28.25
CA MET A 1 28.24 -7.57 26.94
C MET A 1 26.73 -7.55 26.93
N ALA A 2 26.11 -6.42 26.65
CA ALA A 2 24.67 -6.36 26.49
C ALA A 2 24.25 -7.24 25.30
N GLY A 3 23.23 -8.06 25.47
CA GLY A 3 22.68 -8.87 24.39
C GLY A 3 21.97 -8.03 23.36
N VAL A 4 21.66 -8.58 22.17
CA VAL A 4 20.85 -7.91 21.15
C VAL A 4 19.44 -7.65 21.69
N SER A 5 18.94 -6.42 21.54
CA SER A 5 17.59 -6.03 21.93
C SER A 5 16.51 -6.83 21.18
N ALA A 6 15.37 -7.05 21.82
CA ALA A 6 14.27 -7.83 21.24
C ALA A 6 13.81 -7.22 19.91
N ALA A 7 13.71 -5.90 19.82
CA ALA A 7 13.32 -5.21 18.61
C ALA A 7 14.25 -5.50 17.42
N ARG A 8 15.57 -5.41 17.62
CA ARG A 8 16.55 -5.65 16.54
C ARG A 8 16.61 -7.12 16.14
N LYS A 9 16.45 -8.03 17.10
CA LYS A 9 16.41 -9.47 16.83
C LYS A 9 15.20 -9.85 15.96
N HIS A 10 14.00 -9.33 16.29
CA HIS A 10 12.81 -9.56 15.48
C HIS A 10 12.93 -8.90 14.11
N ALA A 11 13.43 -7.67 14.03
CA ALA A 11 13.66 -6.99 12.76
C ALA A 11 14.61 -7.79 11.85
N PHE A 12 15.70 -8.31 12.40
CA PHE A 12 16.64 -9.16 11.68
C PHE A 12 15.99 -10.43 11.12
N GLN A 13 15.21 -11.14 11.95
CA GLN A 13 14.51 -12.36 11.54
C GLN A 13 13.47 -12.09 10.45
N ILE A 14 12.70 -11.01 10.58
CA ILE A 14 11.70 -10.60 9.58
C ILE A 14 12.39 -10.27 8.25
N LEU A 15 13.45 -9.48 8.28
CA LEU A 15 14.18 -9.10 7.06
C LEU A 15 14.80 -10.30 6.35
N LEU A 16 15.31 -11.28 7.09
CA LEU A 16 15.79 -12.55 6.51
C LEU A 16 14.66 -13.30 5.80
N ALA A 17 13.50 -13.45 6.45
CA ALA A 17 12.35 -14.12 5.84
C ALA A 17 11.83 -13.40 4.58
N VAL A 18 11.82 -12.05 4.59
CA VAL A 18 11.45 -11.23 3.42
C VAL A 18 12.45 -11.38 2.28
N GLU A 19 13.76 -11.40 2.59
CA GLU A 19 14.83 -11.56 1.60
C GLU A 19 14.79 -12.94 0.92
N CYS A 20 14.38 -13.97 1.66
CA CYS A 20 14.16 -15.32 1.11
C CYS A 20 12.87 -15.43 0.27
N GLY A 21 12.11 -14.35 0.10
CA GLY A 21 10.92 -14.31 -0.73
C GLY A 21 9.69 -15.06 -0.20
N GLN A 22 9.76 -15.57 1.03
CA GLN A 22 8.76 -16.50 1.58
C GLN A 22 7.46 -15.80 2.01
N VAL A 23 7.55 -14.55 2.55
CA VAL A 23 6.40 -13.85 3.15
C VAL A 23 6.56 -12.34 2.96
N HIS A 24 5.44 -11.61 3.00
CA HIS A 24 5.43 -10.15 3.03
C HIS A 24 5.72 -9.61 4.44
N SER A 25 6.41 -8.48 4.52
CA SER A 25 6.80 -7.83 5.78
C SER A 25 5.59 -7.54 6.69
N ASP A 26 4.49 -7.11 6.09
CA ASP A 26 3.22 -6.78 6.77
C ASP A 26 2.65 -7.98 7.58
N ALA A 27 2.64 -9.17 6.99
CA ALA A 27 2.18 -10.38 7.67
C ALA A 27 3.07 -10.74 8.88
N LEU A 28 4.39 -10.59 8.73
CA LEU A 28 5.35 -10.89 9.79
C LEU A 28 5.31 -9.85 10.91
N LEU A 29 5.12 -8.58 10.59
CA LEU A 29 4.97 -7.49 11.57
C LEU A 29 3.70 -7.63 12.42
N ARG A 30 2.66 -8.29 11.91
CA ARG A 30 1.41 -8.61 12.65
C ARG A 30 1.47 -9.95 13.38
N ALA A 31 2.53 -10.74 13.21
CA ALA A 31 2.65 -12.05 13.85
C ALA A 31 2.73 -11.95 15.38
N ARG A 32 2.31 -13.02 16.10
CA ARG A 32 2.27 -13.07 17.57
C ARG A 32 3.59 -12.69 18.24
N GLY A 33 4.73 -13.04 17.62
CA GLY A 33 6.04 -12.69 18.17
C GLY A 33 6.27 -11.19 18.29
N VAL A 34 5.81 -10.39 17.32
CA VAL A 34 5.93 -8.93 17.33
C VAL A 34 4.83 -8.30 18.19
N SER A 35 3.60 -8.81 18.13
CA SER A 35 2.48 -8.28 18.92
C SER A 35 2.65 -8.50 20.41
N ALA A 36 3.44 -9.48 20.84
CA ALA A 36 3.78 -9.72 22.25
C ALA A 36 4.85 -8.75 22.80
N LEU A 37 5.54 -7.99 21.94
CA LEU A 37 6.52 -6.98 22.35
C LEU A 37 5.83 -5.80 23.04
N GLY A 38 6.54 -5.14 23.95
CA GLY A 38 6.13 -3.83 24.46
C GLY A 38 6.00 -2.81 23.33
N ALA A 39 5.18 -1.77 23.51
CA ALA A 39 4.88 -0.78 22.48
C ALA A 39 6.13 -0.13 21.86
N ALA A 40 7.13 0.22 22.66
CA ALA A 40 8.38 0.81 22.19
C ALA A 40 9.18 -0.15 21.28
N ASP A 41 9.34 -1.42 21.68
CA ASP A 41 10.05 -2.42 20.91
C ASP A 41 9.29 -2.80 19.63
N ARG A 42 7.96 -2.89 19.68
CA ARG A 42 7.11 -3.12 18.50
C ARG A 42 7.26 -2.00 17.49
N ASN A 43 7.22 -0.75 17.93
CA ASN A 43 7.40 0.42 17.07
C ASN A 43 8.81 0.46 16.47
N LEU A 44 9.84 0.18 17.28
CA LEU A 44 11.22 0.10 16.80
C LEU A 44 11.40 -1.04 15.78
N THR A 45 10.84 -2.23 16.05
CA THR A 45 10.85 -3.36 15.10
C THR A 45 10.26 -2.95 13.76
N THR A 46 9.09 -2.32 13.77
CA THR A 46 8.42 -1.84 12.55
C THR A 46 9.24 -0.79 11.82
N ALA A 47 9.79 0.18 12.54
CA ALA A 47 10.63 1.23 11.96
C ALA A 47 11.91 0.66 11.33
N LEU A 48 12.54 -0.32 11.97
CA LEU A 48 13.75 -0.99 11.45
C LEU A 48 13.43 -1.81 10.19
N VAL A 49 12.37 -2.62 10.21
CA VAL A 49 12.00 -3.46 9.06
C VAL A 49 11.63 -2.61 7.87
N LEU A 50 10.67 -1.71 8.02
CA LEU A 50 10.20 -0.87 6.92
C LEU A 50 11.27 0.13 6.47
N GLY A 51 12.09 0.64 7.40
CA GLY A 51 13.21 1.51 7.10
C GLY A 51 14.26 0.83 6.23
N VAL A 52 14.69 -0.40 6.59
CA VAL A 52 15.63 -1.17 5.77
C VAL A 52 15.05 -1.42 4.39
N LEU A 53 13.79 -1.83 4.27
CA LEU A 53 13.17 -2.10 2.98
C LEU A 53 13.03 -0.83 2.12
N ARG A 54 12.74 0.33 2.71
CA ARG A 54 12.68 1.61 1.98
C ARG A 54 14.05 2.04 1.45
N TRP A 55 15.05 1.97 2.30
CA TRP A 55 16.37 2.51 2.01
C TRP A 55 17.37 1.48 1.49
N GLN A 56 16.94 0.25 1.26
CA GLN A 56 17.79 -0.91 0.94
C GLN A 56 18.86 -0.60 -0.11
N LEU A 57 18.49 0.03 -1.23
CA LEU A 57 19.43 0.29 -2.33
C LEU A 57 20.53 1.28 -1.91
N LEU A 58 20.16 2.33 -1.18
CA LEU A 58 21.11 3.32 -0.67
C LEU A 58 22.00 2.74 0.44
N LEU A 59 21.42 1.93 1.33
CA LEU A 59 22.17 1.26 2.39
C LEU A 59 23.20 0.27 1.82
N ASP A 60 22.82 -0.49 0.80
CA ASP A 60 23.71 -1.41 0.09
C ASP A 60 24.84 -0.66 -0.64
N GLU A 61 24.53 0.46 -1.29
CA GLU A 61 25.51 1.31 -1.97
C GLU A 61 26.53 1.88 -0.96
N ALA A 62 26.05 2.46 0.15
CA ALA A 62 26.89 3.02 1.19
C ALA A 62 27.80 1.96 1.84
N ALA A 63 27.25 0.80 2.19
CA ALA A 63 28.04 -0.28 2.77
C ALA A 63 29.08 -0.83 1.79
N ARG A 64 28.68 -1.04 0.52
CA ARG A 64 29.56 -1.58 -0.54
C ARG A 64 30.76 -0.70 -0.81
N GLY A 65 30.58 0.65 -0.84
CA GLY A 65 31.67 1.61 -1.03
C GLY A 65 32.75 1.55 0.04
N LEU A 66 32.46 0.97 1.21
CA LEU A 66 33.37 0.86 2.34
C LEU A 66 34.01 -0.54 2.50
N LEU A 67 33.58 -1.52 1.69
CA LEU A 67 34.18 -2.85 1.68
C LEU A 67 35.54 -2.84 1.01
N THR A 68 36.48 -3.59 1.56
CA THR A 68 37.80 -3.82 0.93
C THR A 68 37.69 -4.49 -0.44
N ARG A 69 36.63 -5.30 -0.62
CA ARG A 69 36.25 -5.94 -1.89
C ARG A 69 34.80 -5.61 -2.22
N PRO A 70 34.52 -4.50 -2.93
CA PRO A 70 33.14 -4.03 -3.18
C PRO A 70 32.24 -5.03 -3.90
N ASN A 71 32.82 -5.93 -4.70
CA ASN A 71 32.09 -6.94 -5.47
C ASN A 71 31.99 -8.29 -4.76
N ALA A 72 32.45 -8.42 -3.51
CA ALA A 72 32.34 -9.67 -2.76
C ALA A 72 30.86 -9.99 -2.50
N LYS A 73 30.46 -11.25 -2.76
CA LYS A 73 29.14 -11.73 -2.40
C LYS A 73 29.10 -11.94 -0.88
N LEU A 74 28.27 -11.18 -0.20
CA LEU A 74 28.03 -11.33 1.24
C LEU A 74 26.93 -12.34 1.49
N ASP A 75 27.06 -13.12 2.57
CA ASP A 75 25.97 -13.94 3.08
C ASP A 75 24.77 -13.07 3.45
N THR A 76 23.57 -13.60 3.30
CA THR A 76 22.32 -12.85 3.51
C THR A 76 22.23 -12.26 4.92
N GLU A 77 22.63 -13.02 5.93
CA GLU A 77 22.65 -12.60 7.33
C GLU A 77 23.60 -11.42 7.56
N VAL A 78 24.78 -11.47 6.93
CA VAL A 78 25.78 -10.39 7.01
C VAL A 78 25.24 -9.12 6.34
N ARG A 79 24.63 -9.26 5.17
CA ARG A 79 24.05 -8.14 4.42
C ARG A 79 22.89 -7.49 5.19
N VAL A 80 21.98 -8.29 5.75
CA VAL A 80 20.85 -7.79 6.56
C VAL A 80 21.33 -7.08 7.82
N ALA A 81 22.35 -7.61 8.50
CA ALA A 81 22.94 -6.93 9.67
C ALA A 81 23.62 -5.61 9.31
N LEU A 82 24.34 -5.54 8.18
CA LEU A 82 24.91 -4.29 7.65
C LEU A 82 23.82 -3.27 7.34
N ARG A 83 22.73 -3.66 6.65
CA ARG A 83 21.59 -2.79 6.37
C ARG A 83 20.95 -2.24 7.65
N LEU A 84 20.74 -3.08 8.67
CA LEU A 84 20.20 -2.66 9.97
C LEU A 84 21.11 -1.65 10.67
N GLY A 85 22.41 -1.89 10.68
CA GLY A 85 23.39 -0.95 11.25
C GLY A 85 23.42 0.36 10.49
N ALA A 86 23.52 0.28 9.15
CA ALA A 86 23.56 1.45 8.27
C ALA A 86 22.29 2.31 8.37
N LEU A 87 21.10 1.69 8.38
CA LEU A 87 19.83 2.41 8.56
C LEU A 87 19.85 3.26 9.84
N GLN A 88 20.25 2.64 10.96
CA GLN A 88 20.27 3.31 12.25
C GLN A 88 21.27 4.46 12.31
N LEU A 89 22.40 4.34 11.61
CA LEU A 89 23.43 5.36 11.52
C LEU A 89 23.07 6.52 10.57
N MET A 90 22.36 6.24 9.49
CA MET A 90 22.10 7.21 8.41
C MET A 90 20.72 7.86 8.50
N GLN A 91 19.73 7.18 9.12
CA GLN A 91 18.31 7.58 9.03
C GLN A 91 17.61 7.65 10.39
N MET A 92 18.31 7.38 11.52
CA MET A 92 17.67 7.31 12.83
C MET A 92 18.47 8.09 13.90
N ASP A 93 18.26 9.40 13.95
CA ASP A 93 19.04 10.34 14.81
C ASP A 93 18.99 10.03 16.32
N ARG A 94 17.95 9.31 16.79
CA ARG A 94 17.76 9.01 18.21
C ARG A 94 18.48 7.75 18.66
N ILE A 95 19.14 7.02 17.77
CA ILE A 95 19.85 5.78 18.11
C ILE A 95 21.33 6.06 18.26
N PRO A 96 21.95 5.77 19.43
CA PRO A 96 23.37 5.94 19.60
C PRO A 96 24.16 5.07 18.62
N ALA A 97 25.12 5.65 17.91
CA ALA A 97 25.93 4.95 16.90
C ALA A 97 26.61 3.69 17.46
N ARG A 98 27.09 3.76 18.70
CA ARG A 98 27.70 2.60 19.38
C ARG A 98 26.72 1.43 19.49
N ALA A 99 25.47 1.69 19.88
CA ALA A 99 24.46 0.63 20.00
C ALA A 99 24.12 0.01 18.66
N ALA A 100 23.96 0.82 17.61
CA ALA A 100 23.73 0.37 16.24
C ALA A 100 24.84 -0.57 15.75
N ILE A 101 26.11 -0.20 16.00
CA ILE A 101 27.27 -0.99 15.58
C ILE A 101 27.40 -2.28 16.40
N ASP A 102 27.41 -2.17 17.73
CA ASP A 102 27.67 -3.30 18.62
C ASP A 102 26.59 -4.39 18.46
N GLU A 103 25.31 -4.02 18.37
CA GLU A 103 24.22 -4.99 18.20
C GLU A 103 24.21 -5.60 16.79
N SER A 104 24.57 -4.85 15.73
CA SER A 104 24.70 -5.41 14.37
C SER A 104 25.83 -6.44 14.29
N VAL A 105 26.95 -6.17 14.94
CA VAL A 105 28.08 -7.12 15.05
C VAL A 105 27.65 -8.38 15.80
N GLU A 106 26.88 -8.22 16.89
CA GLU A 106 26.41 -9.35 17.68
C GLU A 106 25.37 -10.20 16.93
N LEU A 107 24.48 -9.59 16.13
CA LEU A 107 23.56 -10.30 15.23
C LEU A 107 24.32 -11.23 14.26
N VAL A 108 25.38 -10.72 13.63
CA VAL A 108 26.22 -11.51 12.71
C VAL A 108 26.87 -12.71 13.41
N LYS A 109 27.35 -12.52 14.66
CA LYS A 109 27.92 -13.62 15.45
C LYS A 109 26.87 -14.67 15.83
N GLN A 110 25.68 -14.23 16.23
CA GLN A 110 24.58 -15.12 16.62
C GLN A 110 24.02 -15.88 15.40
N ALA A 111 24.09 -15.29 14.20
CA ALA A 111 23.76 -15.95 12.95
C ALA A 111 24.83 -16.96 12.44
N GLY A 112 25.92 -17.15 13.18
CA GLY A 112 26.98 -18.12 12.83
C GLY A 112 28.15 -17.54 12.03
N HIS A 113 28.09 -16.27 11.62
CA HIS A 113 29.12 -15.64 10.76
C HIS A 113 30.18 -14.85 11.58
N ARG A 114 30.74 -15.47 12.63
CA ARG A 114 31.74 -14.82 13.51
C ARG A 114 32.94 -14.23 12.76
N PHE A 115 33.33 -14.85 11.64
CA PHE A 115 34.41 -14.38 10.77
C PHE A 115 34.13 -13.01 10.14
N ALA A 116 32.85 -12.68 9.88
CA ALA A 116 32.44 -11.41 9.29
C ALA A 116 32.32 -10.26 10.30
N ALA A 117 32.32 -10.55 11.60
CA ALA A 117 32.10 -9.59 12.68
C ALA A 117 33.07 -8.39 12.64
N GLY A 118 34.35 -8.65 12.37
CA GLY A 118 35.37 -7.61 12.23
C GLY A 118 35.12 -6.69 11.05
N MET A 119 34.71 -7.24 9.90
CA MET A 119 34.38 -6.48 8.70
C MET A 119 33.13 -5.62 8.93
N VAL A 120 32.05 -6.18 9.49
CA VAL A 120 30.81 -5.44 9.81
C VAL A 120 31.13 -4.25 10.74
N ASN A 121 31.90 -4.48 11.81
CA ASN A 121 32.32 -3.39 12.72
C ASN A 121 33.12 -2.30 11.99
N ALA A 122 34.08 -2.68 11.13
CA ALA A 122 34.90 -1.71 10.39
C ALA A 122 34.07 -0.87 9.40
N VAL A 123 33.15 -1.51 8.64
CA VAL A 123 32.28 -0.83 7.70
C VAL A 123 31.35 0.15 8.42
N LEU A 124 30.66 -0.30 9.47
CA LEU A 124 29.71 0.56 10.20
C LEU A 124 30.40 1.72 10.94
N ARG A 125 31.62 1.51 11.48
CA ARG A 125 32.40 2.61 12.08
C ARG A 125 32.82 3.66 11.04
N LYS A 126 33.26 3.23 9.86
CA LYS A 126 33.58 4.15 8.76
C LYS A 126 32.34 4.93 8.32
N LEU A 127 31.19 4.23 8.19
CA LEU A 127 29.92 4.87 7.84
C LEU A 127 29.47 5.91 8.87
N ALA A 128 29.63 5.61 10.17
CA ALA A 128 29.28 6.55 11.25
C ALA A 128 30.18 7.80 11.27
N ALA A 129 31.36 7.74 10.66
CA ALA A 129 32.30 8.88 10.57
C ALA A 129 32.11 9.71 9.28
N GLN A 130 31.27 9.26 8.35
CA GLN A 130 31.00 10.01 7.11
C GLN A 130 29.96 11.11 7.36
N THR A 131 30.17 12.26 6.73
CA THR A 131 29.13 13.29 6.59
C THR A 131 28.21 12.91 5.44
N CYS A 132 26.90 12.97 5.66
CA CYS A 132 25.91 12.80 4.59
C CYS A 132 26.02 13.97 3.61
N GLU A 133 26.39 13.69 2.37
CA GLU A 133 26.27 14.67 1.28
C GLU A 133 24.83 14.68 0.76
N GLU A 134 24.35 15.88 0.42
CA GLU A 134 23.04 16.01 -0.21
C GLU A 134 23.13 15.50 -1.65
N LEU A 135 22.35 14.45 -1.96
CA LEU A 135 22.32 13.85 -3.29
C LEU A 135 21.48 14.71 -4.25
N PRO A 136 21.95 14.92 -5.50
CA PRO A 136 21.19 15.65 -6.51
C PRO A 136 19.92 14.89 -6.91
N GLU A 137 18.97 15.59 -7.54
CA GLU A 137 17.70 15.05 -8.03
C GLU A 137 17.20 15.76 -9.32
N ALA A 138 18.14 16.13 -10.18
CA ALA A 138 17.84 16.80 -11.45
C ALA A 138 17.44 15.83 -12.56
N THR A 139 17.77 14.55 -12.43
CA THR A 139 17.46 13.48 -13.40
C THR A 139 16.73 12.32 -12.73
N ALA A 140 16.05 11.48 -13.52
CA ALA A 140 15.38 10.28 -13.02
C ALA A 140 16.33 9.32 -12.28
N ALA A 141 17.56 9.17 -12.77
CA ALA A 141 18.59 8.34 -12.15
C ALA A 141 19.04 8.90 -10.79
N GLU A 142 19.20 10.21 -10.67
CA GLU A 142 19.55 10.88 -9.41
C GLU A 142 18.40 10.80 -8.40
N ILE A 143 17.14 11.00 -8.84
CA ILE A 143 15.95 10.81 -8.02
C ILE A 143 15.89 9.36 -7.49
N ALA A 144 16.11 8.38 -8.37
CA ALA A 144 16.11 6.96 -8.01
C ALA A 144 17.17 6.67 -6.93
N ARG A 145 18.38 7.19 -7.07
CA ARG A 145 19.46 7.03 -6.11
C ARG A 145 19.14 7.72 -4.78
N LYS A 146 18.75 9.00 -4.82
CA LYS A 146 18.42 9.81 -3.61
C LYS A 146 17.31 9.19 -2.78
N HIS A 147 16.28 8.69 -3.44
CA HIS A 147 15.11 8.09 -2.81
C HIS A 147 15.16 6.55 -2.77
N ALA A 148 16.29 5.93 -3.04
CA ALA A 148 16.49 4.48 -2.98
C ALA A 148 15.41 3.67 -3.73
N HIS A 149 15.08 4.08 -4.95
CA HIS A 149 14.17 3.36 -5.85
C HIS A 149 14.94 2.70 -7.00
N PRO A 150 14.44 1.61 -7.61
CA PRO A 150 15.01 1.07 -8.84
C PRO A 150 14.98 2.11 -9.96
N ALA A 151 16.12 2.34 -10.64
CA ALA A 151 16.23 3.35 -11.68
C ALA A 151 15.20 3.17 -12.81
N TRP A 152 15.02 1.91 -13.26
CA TRP A 152 14.06 1.58 -14.32
C TRP A 152 12.62 2.00 -13.98
N LEU A 153 12.23 1.91 -12.71
CA LEU A 153 10.88 2.25 -12.26
C LEU A 153 10.68 3.78 -12.24
N VAL A 154 11.68 4.53 -11.76
CA VAL A 154 11.64 6.00 -11.73
C VAL A 154 11.70 6.58 -13.15
N GLU A 155 12.49 5.99 -14.05
CA GLU A 155 12.53 6.36 -15.45
C GLU A 155 11.17 6.20 -16.14
N ARG A 156 10.46 5.09 -15.87
CA ARG A 156 9.09 4.88 -16.36
C ARG A 156 8.13 5.95 -15.84
N TRP A 157 8.16 6.23 -14.54
CA TRP A 157 7.29 7.27 -13.98
C TRP A 157 7.61 8.65 -14.50
N ALA A 158 8.90 8.97 -14.71
CA ALA A 158 9.30 10.23 -15.33
C ALA A 158 8.81 10.36 -16.78
N GLN A 159 8.79 9.26 -17.54
CA GLN A 159 8.24 9.22 -18.90
C GLN A 159 6.71 9.35 -18.91
N CYS A 160 6.01 8.67 -17.99
CA CYS A 160 4.55 8.65 -17.97
C CYS A 160 3.94 9.91 -17.32
N TYR A 161 4.58 10.47 -16.29
CA TYR A 161 3.99 11.50 -15.42
C TYR A 161 4.83 12.78 -15.31
N GLY A 162 6.00 12.79 -15.90
CA GLY A 162 6.97 13.87 -15.79
C GLY A 162 7.89 13.73 -14.57
N LEU A 163 9.02 14.41 -14.63
CA LEU A 163 10.10 14.28 -13.64
C LEU A 163 9.68 14.75 -12.23
N GLU A 164 8.89 15.82 -12.17
CA GLU A 164 8.42 16.37 -10.89
C GLU A 164 7.46 15.40 -10.19
N ALA A 165 6.53 14.79 -10.91
CA ALA A 165 5.65 13.77 -10.37
C ALA A 165 6.43 12.53 -9.92
N ALA A 166 7.42 12.07 -10.70
CA ALA A 166 8.28 10.96 -10.32
C ALA A 166 9.05 11.25 -9.02
N ARG A 167 9.55 12.49 -8.85
CA ARG A 167 10.18 12.93 -7.60
C ARG A 167 9.22 12.87 -6.43
N ALA A 168 8.01 13.40 -6.59
CA ALA A 168 6.97 13.39 -5.55
C ALA A 168 6.57 11.97 -5.14
N ILE A 169 6.38 11.07 -6.11
CA ILE A 169 6.09 9.64 -5.90
C ILE A 169 7.22 9.00 -5.08
N CYS A 170 8.48 9.19 -5.48
CA CYS A 170 9.63 8.64 -4.78
C CYS A 170 9.75 9.18 -3.36
N ALA A 171 9.60 10.50 -3.18
CA ALA A 171 9.64 11.14 -1.86
C ALA A 171 8.52 10.63 -0.94
N HIS A 172 7.30 10.45 -1.47
CA HIS A 172 6.20 9.84 -0.72
C HIS A 172 6.50 8.39 -0.34
N GLY A 173 7.04 7.60 -1.26
CA GLY A 173 7.42 6.20 -1.03
C GLY A 173 8.48 6.01 0.06
N GLN A 174 9.24 7.06 0.41
CA GLN A 174 10.23 7.03 1.49
C GLN A 174 9.70 7.45 2.86
N ARG A 175 8.53 8.07 2.90
CA ARG A 175 7.88 8.38 4.17
C ARG A 175 7.06 7.20 4.65
N GLN A 176 6.91 7.08 5.98
CA GLN A 176 5.87 6.23 6.53
C GLN A 176 4.54 6.99 6.39
N PRO A 177 3.59 6.50 5.57
CA PRO A 177 2.32 7.19 5.41
C PRO A 177 1.58 7.29 6.75
N ALA A 178 0.92 8.41 6.97
CA ALA A 178 0.04 8.57 8.11
C ALA A 178 -1.03 7.47 8.12
N LEU A 179 -1.38 7.00 9.31
CA LEU A 179 -2.44 6.03 9.46
C LEU A 179 -3.78 6.73 9.26
N ALA A 180 -4.48 6.37 8.19
CA ALA A 180 -5.83 6.84 7.94
C ALA A 180 -6.86 5.86 8.49
N VAL A 181 -7.93 6.39 9.07
CA VAL A 181 -9.06 5.62 9.59
C VAL A 181 -10.36 6.17 9.03
N ARG A 182 -11.26 5.27 8.66
CA ARG A 182 -12.66 5.60 8.41
C ARG A 182 -13.42 5.53 9.73
N VAL A 183 -14.17 6.56 10.05
CA VAL A 183 -15.03 6.62 11.22
C VAL A 183 -16.50 6.62 10.79
N ARG A 184 -17.34 5.93 11.57
CA ARG A 184 -18.76 5.79 11.25
C ARG A 184 -19.52 7.10 11.44
N ASP A 185 -19.23 7.81 12.55
CA ASP A 185 -19.96 9.00 12.99
C ASP A 185 -19.11 9.88 13.96
N ALA A 186 -19.66 11.01 14.36
CA ALA A 186 -19.01 11.95 15.27
C ALA A 186 -18.87 11.38 16.70
N GLU A 187 -19.71 10.44 17.11
CA GLU A 187 -19.59 9.78 18.41
C GLU A 187 -18.35 8.88 18.45
N THR A 188 -18.11 8.15 17.36
CA THR A 188 -16.89 7.35 17.21
C THR A 188 -15.62 8.21 17.25
N VAL A 189 -15.65 9.43 16.69
CA VAL A 189 -14.51 10.36 16.80
C VAL A 189 -14.25 10.72 18.26
N ARG A 190 -15.28 11.10 19.03
CA ARG A 190 -15.17 11.45 20.45
C ARG A 190 -14.64 10.27 21.28
N GLU A 191 -15.18 9.06 21.06
CA GLU A 191 -14.69 7.85 21.70
C GLU A 191 -13.18 7.63 21.47
N LEU A 192 -12.70 7.86 20.25
CA LEU A 192 -11.28 7.72 19.92
C LEU A 192 -10.44 8.81 20.63
N GLU A 193 -10.93 10.04 20.70
CA GLU A 193 -10.27 11.15 21.39
C GLU A 193 -10.21 10.90 22.91
N ASP A 194 -11.29 10.39 23.52
CA ASP A 194 -11.33 9.96 24.92
C ASP A 194 -10.33 8.83 25.21
N ALA A 195 -10.11 7.94 24.23
CA ALA A 195 -9.07 6.92 24.25
C ALA A 195 -7.65 7.46 23.98
N ARG A 196 -7.45 8.78 24.00
CA ARG A 196 -6.19 9.49 23.75
C ARG A 196 -5.62 9.27 22.35
N VAL A 197 -6.46 8.97 21.37
CA VAL A 197 -6.10 8.97 19.95
C VAL A 197 -6.31 10.38 19.41
N ARG A 198 -5.24 11.05 19.00
CA ARG A 198 -5.35 12.38 18.37
C ARG A 198 -5.60 12.23 16.89
N LEU A 199 -6.68 12.84 16.43
CA LEU A 199 -7.17 12.76 15.06
C LEU A 199 -7.16 14.14 14.39
N GLU A 200 -6.88 14.15 13.10
CA GLU A 200 -7.10 15.29 12.21
C GLU A 200 -8.05 14.87 11.08
N PRO A 201 -8.77 15.82 10.44
CA PRO A 201 -9.57 15.52 9.27
C PRO A 201 -8.74 14.86 8.18
N GLY A 202 -9.36 13.93 7.42
CA GLY A 202 -8.78 13.40 6.21
C GLY A 202 -8.63 14.46 5.13
N ALA A 203 -7.82 14.19 4.12
CA ALA A 203 -7.58 15.11 3.01
C ALA A 203 -8.72 15.12 1.98
N LEU A 204 -9.38 13.97 1.76
CA LEU A 204 -10.38 13.79 0.70
C LEU A 204 -11.80 13.62 1.22
N LEU A 205 -11.99 12.79 2.25
CA LEU A 205 -13.31 12.29 2.64
C LEU A 205 -13.74 12.80 4.01
N THR A 206 -15.02 13.13 4.14
CA THR A 206 -15.59 13.61 5.40
C THR A 206 -15.61 12.54 6.49
N ALA A 207 -15.69 11.24 6.12
CA ALA A 207 -15.64 10.11 7.05
C ALA A 207 -14.21 9.67 7.39
N ALA A 208 -13.19 10.22 6.74
CA ALA A 208 -11.79 9.87 7.00
C ALA A 208 -11.18 10.76 8.08
N ARG A 209 -10.28 10.15 8.86
CA ARG A 209 -9.44 10.85 9.85
C ARG A 209 -8.01 10.37 9.70
N ARG A 210 -7.06 11.27 9.91
CA ARG A 210 -5.64 10.98 10.03
C ARG A 210 -5.28 10.81 11.50
N VAL A 211 -4.65 9.72 11.86
CA VAL A 211 -4.15 9.47 13.20
C VAL A 211 -2.80 10.18 13.37
N VAL A 212 -2.76 11.16 14.28
CA VAL A 212 -1.55 11.96 14.54
C VAL A 212 -0.78 11.41 15.74
N ALA A 213 -1.50 10.85 16.71
CA ALA A 213 -0.90 10.23 17.90
C ALA A 213 -1.87 9.22 18.54
N GLY A 214 -1.33 8.33 19.35
CA GLY A 214 -2.09 7.27 20.02
C GLY A 214 -2.13 5.97 19.21
N ASP A 215 -2.64 4.91 19.84
CA ASP A 215 -2.81 3.59 19.20
C ASP A 215 -4.29 3.33 18.91
N VAL A 216 -4.74 3.72 17.73
CA VAL A 216 -6.13 3.54 17.29
C VAL A 216 -6.51 2.05 17.20
N THR A 217 -5.55 1.18 16.91
CA THR A 217 -5.80 -0.25 16.73
C THR A 217 -6.15 -0.98 18.02
N ALA A 218 -5.75 -0.43 19.16
CA ALA A 218 -6.05 -0.95 20.50
C ALA A 218 -7.45 -0.53 21.00
N THR A 219 -8.18 0.33 20.28
CA THR A 219 -9.46 0.89 20.76
C THR A 219 -10.64 -0.08 20.56
N ALA A 220 -11.71 0.11 21.34
CA ALA A 220 -12.98 -0.61 21.17
C ALA A 220 -13.62 -0.28 19.82
N ALA A 221 -13.57 0.99 19.40
CA ALA A 221 -14.10 1.44 18.13
C ALA A 221 -13.58 0.64 16.92
N VAL A 222 -12.27 0.30 16.92
CA VAL A 222 -11.68 -0.53 15.85
C VAL A 222 -12.07 -2.00 16.00
N ARG A 223 -12.04 -2.55 17.22
CA ARG A 223 -12.43 -3.96 17.44
C ARG A 223 -13.88 -4.24 17.05
N GLU A 224 -14.77 -3.26 17.24
CA GLU A 224 -16.21 -3.37 16.97
C GLU A 224 -16.59 -2.83 15.57
N GLY A 225 -15.61 -2.48 14.75
CA GLY A 225 -15.83 -2.06 13.36
C GLY A 225 -16.43 -0.65 13.18
N ARG A 226 -16.57 0.16 14.26
CA ARG A 226 -17.02 1.56 14.16
C ARG A 226 -15.95 2.48 13.59
N ALA A 227 -14.68 2.16 13.82
CA ALA A 227 -13.55 2.77 13.13
C ALA A 227 -12.75 1.69 12.39
N ARG A 228 -12.23 1.99 11.22
CA ARG A 228 -11.48 1.04 10.38
C ARG A 228 -10.23 1.70 9.82
N VAL A 229 -9.09 1.03 10.00
CA VAL A 229 -7.84 1.45 9.36
C VAL A 229 -7.93 1.14 7.87
N GLN A 230 -7.91 2.18 7.05
CA GLN A 230 -7.94 2.08 5.59
C GLN A 230 -7.41 3.37 4.97
N ASP A 231 -6.55 3.24 3.96
CA ASP A 231 -6.06 4.39 3.20
C ASP A 231 -7.22 5.18 2.57
N GLU A 232 -7.10 6.50 2.54
CA GLU A 232 -8.20 7.38 2.11
C GLU A 232 -8.48 7.26 0.61
N GLY A 233 -7.45 7.04 -0.23
CA GLY A 233 -7.61 6.73 -1.65
C GLY A 233 -8.36 5.40 -1.86
N SER A 234 -8.04 4.38 -1.03
CA SER A 234 -8.78 3.11 -1.04
C SER A 234 -10.25 3.27 -0.61
N GLN A 235 -10.54 4.18 0.33
CA GLN A 235 -11.92 4.51 0.70
C GLN A 235 -12.64 5.21 -0.47
N LEU A 236 -11.96 6.16 -1.15
CA LEU A 236 -12.52 6.87 -2.29
C LEU A 236 -12.90 5.92 -3.42
N VAL A 237 -12.08 4.91 -3.72
CA VAL A 237 -12.43 3.88 -4.72
C VAL A 237 -13.81 3.26 -4.44
N ALA A 238 -14.09 2.88 -3.20
CA ALA A 238 -15.39 2.31 -2.84
C ALA A 238 -16.53 3.35 -2.91
N GLU A 239 -16.26 4.62 -2.57
CA GLU A 239 -17.25 5.72 -2.70
C GLU A 239 -17.55 6.06 -4.16
N MET A 240 -16.62 5.78 -5.10
CA MET A 240 -16.87 5.94 -6.55
C MET A 240 -17.93 4.96 -7.06
N VAL A 241 -18.19 3.86 -6.36
CA VAL A 241 -19.32 2.97 -6.64
C VAL A 241 -20.63 3.67 -6.23
N ALA A 242 -21.62 3.67 -7.09
CA ALA A 242 -22.90 4.34 -6.85
C ALA A 242 -23.78 3.58 -5.82
N ARG A 243 -25.03 4.03 -5.64
CA ARG A 243 -26.05 3.26 -4.93
C ARG A 243 -26.73 2.27 -5.87
N GLY A 244 -26.99 1.06 -5.39
CA GLY A 244 -27.67 0.00 -6.12
C GLY A 244 -28.33 -1.00 -5.21
N SER A 245 -29.10 -1.92 -5.77
CA SER A 245 -29.82 -2.98 -5.03
C SER A 245 -29.10 -4.32 -5.10
N THR A 246 -28.28 -4.56 -6.14
CA THR A 246 -27.50 -5.78 -6.29
C THR A 246 -26.05 -5.41 -6.68
N MET A 247 -25.08 -5.89 -5.91
CA MET A 247 -23.69 -5.51 -6.05
C MET A 247 -22.74 -6.70 -6.06
N LEU A 248 -21.69 -6.62 -6.87
CA LEU A 248 -20.58 -7.57 -6.88
C LEU A 248 -19.29 -6.85 -6.53
N ASP A 249 -18.53 -7.37 -5.56
CA ASP A 249 -17.13 -7.02 -5.32
C ASP A 249 -16.25 -8.18 -5.81
N CYS A 250 -15.51 -7.96 -6.90
CA CYS A 250 -14.82 -9.01 -7.64
C CYS A 250 -13.58 -9.57 -6.91
N CYS A 251 -12.90 -8.76 -6.12
CA CYS A 251 -11.63 -9.11 -5.46
C CYS A 251 -11.63 -8.54 -4.04
N ALA A 252 -12.58 -8.99 -3.24
CA ALA A 252 -13.06 -8.30 -2.05
C ALA A 252 -12.08 -8.29 -0.87
N ALA A 253 -11.19 -9.30 -0.73
CA ALA A 253 -10.32 -9.36 0.44
C ALA A 253 -9.32 -8.21 0.50
N PRO A 254 -9.17 -7.61 1.68
CA PRO A 254 -9.59 -8.02 3.02
C PRO A 254 -10.96 -7.51 3.50
N GLY A 255 -11.83 -7.01 2.61
CA GLY A 255 -13.21 -6.62 2.93
C GLY A 255 -13.44 -5.14 3.23
N GLY A 256 -12.40 -4.31 3.19
CA GLY A 256 -12.51 -2.89 3.55
C GLY A 256 -13.41 -2.08 2.60
N LYS A 257 -13.32 -2.32 1.29
CA LYS A 257 -14.18 -1.70 0.28
C LYS A 257 -15.60 -2.27 0.35
N THR A 258 -15.75 -3.57 0.50
CA THR A 258 -17.03 -4.25 0.70
C THR A 258 -17.84 -3.67 1.87
N LEU A 259 -17.17 -3.35 2.99
CA LEU A 259 -17.80 -2.69 4.14
C LEU A 259 -18.34 -1.31 3.79
N ILE A 260 -17.64 -0.53 2.97
CA ILE A 260 -18.12 0.77 2.50
C ILE A 260 -19.34 0.61 1.58
N LEU A 261 -19.31 -0.38 0.68
CA LEU A 261 -20.46 -0.69 -0.15
C LEU A 261 -21.71 -1.04 0.70
N ALA A 262 -21.55 -1.86 1.75
CA ALA A 262 -22.62 -2.22 2.65
C ALA A 262 -23.14 -1.03 3.47
N GLU A 263 -22.25 -0.17 3.98
CA GLU A 263 -22.63 1.06 4.68
C GLU A 263 -23.47 2.00 3.81
N ARG A 264 -23.10 2.13 2.54
CA ARG A 264 -23.79 3.02 1.60
C ARG A 264 -25.08 2.43 1.06
N ASN A 265 -25.23 1.11 1.14
CA ASN A 265 -26.34 0.35 0.55
C ASN A 265 -26.88 -0.72 1.53
N PRO A 266 -27.44 -0.32 2.68
CA PRO A 266 -27.80 -1.28 3.76
C PRO A 266 -28.87 -2.29 3.36
N ALA A 267 -29.68 -2.00 2.33
CA ALA A 267 -30.71 -2.91 1.82
C ALA A 267 -30.28 -3.69 0.57
N ALA A 268 -29.03 -3.48 0.09
CA ALA A 268 -28.57 -4.15 -1.13
C ALA A 268 -28.13 -5.59 -0.85
N ARG A 269 -28.35 -6.46 -1.84
CA ARG A 269 -27.70 -7.77 -1.90
C ARG A 269 -26.27 -7.56 -2.40
N ILE A 270 -25.28 -7.88 -1.58
CA ILE A 270 -23.86 -7.76 -1.92
C ILE A 270 -23.25 -9.15 -2.00
N VAL A 271 -22.57 -9.43 -3.11
CA VAL A 271 -21.75 -10.63 -3.32
C VAL A 271 -20.29 -10.20 -3.33
N ALA A 272 -19.48 -10.80 -2.47
CA ALA A 272 -18.05 -10.56 -2.34
C ALA A 272 -17.25 -11.81 -2.73
N CYS A 273 -16.49 -11.72 -3.82
CA CYS A 273 -15.68 -12.81 -4.34
C CYS A 273 -14.22 -12.68 -3.92
N GLU A 274 -13.61 -13.80 -3.60
CA GLU A 274 -12.17 -13.91 -3.36
C GLU A 274 -11.67 -15.28 -3.85
N ALA A 275 -10.60 -15.30 -4.65
CA ALA A 275 -10.06 -16.52 -5.23
C ALA A 275 -9.22 -17.35 -4.22
N SER A 276 -8.72 -16.72 -3.15
CA SER A 276 -7.91 -17.38 -2.12
C SER A 276 -8.73 -17.75 -0.89
N ALA A 277 -8.83 -19.04 -0.59
CA ALA A 277 -9.49 -19.51 0.62
C ALA A 277 -8.84 -18.96 1.91
N ALA A 278 -7.52 -18.77 1.90
CA ALA A 278 -6.77 -18.23 3.01
C ALA A 278 -7.12 -16.75 3.28
N ARG A 279 -7.48 -15.98 2.24
CA ARG A 279 -7.91 -14.57 2.35
C ARG A 279 -9.42 -14.43 2.58
N LEU A 280 -10.22 -15.35 2.06
CA LEU A 280 -11.67 -15.37 2.21
C LEU A 280 -12.10 -15.52 3.67
N LYS A 281 -11.48 -16.42 4.42
CA LYS A 281 -11.83 -16.69 5.81
C LYS A 281 -11.71 -15.45 6.71
N PRO A 282 -10.56 -14.76 6.80
CA PRO A 282 -10.43 -13.54 7.60
C PRO A 282 -11.35 -12.40 7.12
N MET A 283 -11.63 -12.33 5.81
CA MET A 283 -12.59 -11.36 5.26
C MET A 283 -13.99 -11.61 5.79
N ARG A 284 -14.47 -12.85 5.73
CA ARG A 284 -15.79 -13.24 6.24
C ARG A 284 -15.94 -12.90 7.73
N GLU A 285 -14.96 -13.30 8.55
CA GLU A 285 -14.95 -13.00 9.99
C GLU A 285 -15.03 -11.49 10.25
N ARG A 286 -14.35 -10.68 9.44
CA ARG A 286 -14.39 -9.21 9.53
C ARG A 286 -15.76 -8.64 9.16
N LEU A 287 -16.39 -9.13 8.09
CA LEU A 287 -17.72 -8.68 7.66
C LEU A 287 -18.79 -9.05 8.69
N GLU A 288 -18.73 -10.27 9.24
CA GLU A 288 -19.61 -10.75 10.32
C GLU A 288 -19.44 -9.88 11.59
N ALA A 289 -18.21 -9.62 12.01
CA ALA A 289 -17.93 -8.77 13.17
C ALA A 289 -18.45 -7.32 13.00
N ALA A 290 -18.49 -6.82 11.77
CA ALA A 290 -19.09 -5.53 11.46
C ALA A 290 -20.62 -5.54 11.36
N GLY A 291 -21.26 -6.70 11.53
CA GLY A 291 -22.72 -6.84 11.49
C GLY A 291 -23.34 -6.63 10.10
N VAL A 292 -22.56 -6.84 9.02
CA VAL A 292 -23.07 -6.68 7.65
C VAL A 292 -23.35 -8.03 7.00
N HIS A 293 -24.48 -8.10 6.27
CA HIS A 293 -24.85 -9.30 5.53
C HIS A 293 -24.31 -9.25 4.11
N VAL A 294 -23.27 -10.03 3.84
CA VAL A 294 -22.62 -10.14 2.52
C VAL A 294 -22.46 -11.61 2.15
N GLU A 295 -22.86 -11.96 0.94
CA GLU A 295 -22.66 -13.30 0.39
C GLU A 295 -21.18 -13.45 -0.02
N CYS A 296 -20.37 -14.18 0.76
CA CYS A 296 -18.96 -14.42 0.48
C CYS A 296 -18.77 -15.66 -0.37
N ARG A 297 -18.18 -15.53 -1.56
CA ARG A 297 -17.91 -16.62 -2.51
C ARG A 297 -16.40 -16.87 -2.65
N LEU A 298 -16.00 -18.14 -2.55
CA LEU A 298 -14.68 -18.58 -3.02
C LEU A 298 -14.76 -18.76 -4.53
N ALA A 299 -14.33 -17.76 -5.28
CA ALA A 299 -14.43 -17.78 -6.74
C ALA A 299 -13.35 -16.93 -7.39
N ASP A 300 -12.82 -17.43 -8.50
CA ASP A 300 -12.08 -16.60 -9.44
C ASP A 300 -13.07 -15.95 -10.41
N VAL A 301 -13.22 -14.63 -10.28
CA VAL A 301 -14.18 -13.87 -11.09
C VAL A 301 -13.88 -13.96 -12.58
N ALA A 302 -12.61 -14.11 -12.99
CA ALA A 302 -12.27 -14.31 -14.40
C ALA A 302 -12.98 -15.52 -15.02
N ALA A 303 -13.28 -16.55 -14.23
CA ALA A 303 -13.98 -17.77 -14.62
C ALA A 303 -15.49 -17.75 -14.35
N MET A 304 -16.05 -16.69 -13.75
CA MET A 304 -17.49 -16.60 -13.45
C MET A 304 -18.31 -16.45 -14.73
N THR A 305 -19.52 -17.06 -14.67
CA THR A 305 -20.48 -17.07 -15.77
C THR A 305 -21.74 -16.23 -15.50
N ASP A 306 -21.75 -15.46 -14.39
CA ASP A 306 -22.88 -14.57 -14.09
C ASP A 306 -23.08 -13.55 -15.21
N GLU A 307 -24.32 -13.43 -15.72
CA GLU A 307 -24.68 -12.50 -16.79
C GLU A 307 -25.79 -11.56 -16.30
N ALA A 308 -25.60 -10.26 -16.50
CA ALA A 308 -26.58 -9.21 -16.21
C ALA A 308 -27.25 -9.33 -14.82
N ALA A 309 -26.52 -9.82 -13.82
CA ALA A 309 -27.05 -10.14 -12.51
C ALA A 309 -26.93 -9.00 -11.49
N PHE A 310 -26.10 -7.99 -11.77
CA PHE A 310 -25.78 -6.94 -10.80
C PHE A 310 -26.01 -5.53 -11.38
N ASP A 311 -26.46 -4.62 -10.52
CA ASP A 311 -26.58 -3.19 -10.86
C ASP A 311 -25.21 -2.54 -10.91
N LEU A 312 -24.36 -2.91 -9.96
CA LEU A 312 -23.05 -2.32 -9.73
C LEU A 312 -22.01 -3.40 -9.49
N VAL A 313 -20.85 -3.22 -10.08
CA VAL A 313 -19.72 -4.12 -9.92
C VAL A 313 -18.48 -3.30 -9.54
N LEU A 314 -17.81 -3.68 -8.46
CA LEU A 314 -16.48 -3.21 -8.10
C LEU A 314 -15.45 -4.25 -8.53
N ALA A 315 -14.56 -3.87 -9.43
CA ALA A 315 -13.41 -4.66 -9.85
C ALA A 315 -12.11 -3.97 -9.37
N ASP A 316 -11.86 -4.03 -8.05
CA ASP A 316 -10.60 -3.60 -7.45
C ASP A 316 -9.60 -4.75 -7.58
N VAL A 317 -8.92 -4.79 -8.72
CA VAL A 317 -8.21 -5.99 -9.17
C VAL A 317 -6.82 -6.15 -8.53
N PRO A 318 -6.32 -7.38 -8.37
CA PRO A 318 -4.93 -7.62 -8.00
C PRO A 318 -3.99 -6.95 -9.01
N CYS A 319 -2.99 -6.23 -8.51
CA CYS A 319 -2.05 -5.47 -9.32
C CYS A 319 -0.64 -5.46 -8.71
N SER A 320 0.32 -4.84 -9.37
CA SER A 320 1.69 -4.67 -8.89
C SER A 320 1.80 -3.90 -7.57
N GLY A 321 0.84 -3.01 -7.27
CA GLY A 321 0.79 -2.23 -6.04
C GLY A 321 1.81 -1.07 -5.99
N THR A 322 2.35 -0.63 -7.11
CA THR A 322 3.40 0.42 -7.17
C THR A 322 2.95 1.77 -6.61
N GLY A 323 1.65 2.01 -6.50
CA GLY A 323 1.09 3.17 -5.81
C GLY A 323 1.17 3.12 -4.28
N THR A 324 1.54 1.98 -3.69
CA THR A 324 1.52 1.75 -2.23
C THR A 324 2.91 1.57 -1.59
N LEU A 325 3.97 2.01 -2.26
CA LEU A 325 5.36 1.77 -1.83
C LEU A 325 5.70 2.36 -0.46
N GLY A 326 4.99 3.40 -0.03
CA GLY A 326 5.13 3.93 1.32
C GLY A 326 4.75 2.92 2.41
N ARG A 327 3.75 2.07 2.14
CA ARG A 327 3.25 1.01 3.05
C ARG A 327 3.91 -0.34 2.80
N ASN A 328 4.18 -0.66 1.53
CA ASN A 328 4.68 -1.95 1.05
C ASN A 328 6.02 -1.76 0.30
N PRO A 329 7.08 -1.32 1.01
CA PRO A 329 8.33 -0.94 0.34
C PRO A 329 9.04 -2.10 -0.36
N GLU A 330 8.80 -3.36 0.04
CA GLU A 330 9.38 -4.53 -0.59
C GLU A 330 8.93 -4.76 -2.03
N ILE A 331 7.80 -4.19 -2.45
CA ILE A 331 7.30 -4.29 -3.84
C ILE A 331 8.38 -3.82 -4.81
N ARG A 332 9.05 -2.69 -4.53
CA ARG A 332 10.10 -2.12 -5.41
C ARG A 332 11.28 -3.06 -5.67
N HIS A 333 11.52 -4.03 -4.78
CA HIS A 333 12.64 -4.98 -4.89
C HIS A 333 12.23 -6.30 -5.54
N ARG A 334 10.92 -6.59 -5.58
CA ARG A 334 10.36 -7.85 -6.10
C ARG A 334 9.80 -7.68 -7.51
N LEU A 335 9.22 -6.52 -7.80
CA LEU A 335 8.59 -6.25 -9.09
C LEU A 335 9.57 -6.36 -10.24
N ARG A 336 9.16 -7.06 -11.30
CA ARG A 336 9.87 -7.18 -12.57
C ARG A 336 8.97 -6.71 -13.70
N VAL A 337 9.55 -6.07 -14.71
CA VAL A 337 8.80 -5.53 -15.86
C VAL A 337 8.00 -6.63 -16.57
N GLU A 338 8.57 -7.83 -16.66
CA GLU A 338 7.96 -8.97 -17.33
C GLU A 338 6.66 -9.44 -16.66
N GLU A 339 6.52 -9.21 -15.36
CA GLU A 339 5.32 -9.60 -14.60
C GLU A 339 4.11 -8.71 -14.90
N LEU A 340 4.34 -7.47 -15.36
CA LEU A 340 3.27 -6.53 -15.68
C LEU A 340 2.35 -7.05 -16.79
N ALA A 341 2.90 -7.74 -17.80
CA ALA A 341 2.12 -8.31 -18.89
C ALA A 341 1.16 -9.40 -18.39
N ALA A 342 1.64 -10.31 -17.54
CA ALA A 342 0.82 -11.38 -16.97
C ALA A 342 -0.28 -10.83 -16.06
N GLN A 343 0.03 -9.81 -15.26
CA GLN A 343 -0.97 -9.11 -14.44
C GLN A 343 -2.03 -8.43 -15.30
N SER A 344 -1.63 -7.73 -16.35
CA SER A 344 -2.54 -7.07 -17.29
C SER A 344 -3.53 -8.06 -17.94
N GLU A 345 -3.07 -9.24 -18.35
CA GLU A 345 -3.96 -10.27 -18.90
C GLU A 345 -5.00 -10.76 -17.88
N ARG A 346 -4.58 -11.02 -16.64
CA ARG A 346 -5.48 -11.39 -15.56
C ARG A 346 -6.52 -10.30 -15.29
N GLN A 347 -6.09 -9.06 -15.25
CA GLN A 347 -6.96 -7.90 -15.01
C GLN A 347 -7.97 -7.70 -16.14
N ARG A 348 -7.56 -7.91 -17.40
CA ARG A 348 -8.47 -7.90 -18.56
C ARG A 348 -9.55 -8.98 -18.44
N ALA A 349 -9.19 -10.18 -18.04
CA ALA A 349 -10.15 -11.27 -17.84
C ALA A 349 -11.17 -10.93 -16.73
N ILE A 350 -10.71 -10.36 -15.60
CA ILE A 350 -11.59 -9.94 -14.50
C ILE A 350 -12.52 -8.81 -14.95
N LEU A 351 -12.00 -7.77 -15.65
CA LEU A 351 -12.82 -6.66 -16.12
C LEU A 351 -13.84 -7.12 -17.16
N ALA A 352 -13.46 -8.02 -18.08
CA ALA A 352 -14.38 -8.58 -19.05
C ALA A 352 -15.51 -9.39 -18.39
N ALA A 353 -15.20 -10.15 -17.33
CA ALA A 353 -16.21 -10.86 -16.52
C ALA A 353 -17.12 -9.89 -15.76
N ALA A 354 -16.56 -8.83 -15.15
CA ALA A 354 -17.31 -7.78 -14.48
C ALA A 354 -18.31 -7.09 -15.43
N LEU A 355 -17.91 -6.82 -16.68
CA LEU A 355 -18.78 -6.24 -17.70
C LEU A 355 -19.88 -7.21 -18.20
N ARG A 356 -19.67 -8.52 -18.14
CA ARG A 356 -20.73 -9.50 -18.40
C ARG A 356 -21.73 -9.55 -17.25
N ALA A 357 -21.20 -9.54 -16.02
CA ALA A 357 -22.02 -9.66 -14.80
C ALA A 357 -22.91 -8.44 -14.53
N VAL A 358 -22.50 -7.24 -14.99
CA VAL A 358 -23.32 -6.03 -14.85
C VAL A 358 -24.46 -6.02 -15.86
N ARG A 359 -25.69 -5.64 -15.42
CA ARG A 359 -26.86 -5.51 -16.28
C ARG A 359 -26.76 -4.28 -17.20
N PRO A 360 -27.53 -4.24 -18.31
CA PRO A 360 -27.75 -3.01 -19.08
C PRO A 360 -28.23 -1.88 -18.17
N GLY A 361 -27.68 -0.68 -18.31
CA GLY A 361 -27.87 0.47 -17.42
C GLY A 361 -27.08 0.43 -16.12
N GLY A 362 -26.38 -0.66 -15.84
CA GLY A 362 -25.53 -0.80 -14.65
C GLY A 362 -24.11 -0.27 -14.87
N ARG A 363 -23.32 -0.28 -13.79
CA ARG A 363 -21.95 0.30 -13.79
C ARG A 363 -20.92 -0.66 -13.23
N VAL A 364 -19.71 -0.60 -13.81
CA VAL A 364 -18.50 -1.24 -13.31
C VAL A 364 -17.53 -0.16 -12.88
N VAL A 365 -16.99 -0.26 -11.67
CA VAL A 365 -15.85 0.54 -11.22
C VAL A 365 -14.64 -0.37 -11.25
N TYR A 366 -13.72 -0.12 -12.18
CA TYR A 366 -12.43 -0.78 -12.26
C TYR A 366 -11.41 0.05 -11.48
N SER A 367 -10.60 -0.58 -10.63
CA SER A 367 -9.54 0.10 -9.90
C SER A 367 -8.31 -0.77 -9.68
N THR A 368 -7.18 -0.09 -9.55
CA THR A 368 -5.89 -0.65 -9.12
C THR A 368 -5.20 0.30 -8.15
N CYS A 369 -4.29 -0.23 -7.33
CA CYS A 369 -3.31 0.58 -6.62
C CYS A 369 -1.94 0.58 -7.34
N SER A 370 -1.94 0.46 -8.67
CA SER A 370 -0.77 0.51 -9.53
C SER A 370 -0.60 1.86 -10.19
N LEU A 371 0.64 2.25 -10.46
CA LEU A 371 1.01 3.40 -11.27
C LEU A 371 1.34 3.00 -12.72
N GLU A 372 1.30 1.70 -13.04
CA GLU A 372 1.74 1.21 -14.34
C GLU A 372 0.62 1.27 -15.37
N PRO A 373 0.81 1.94 -16.52
CA PRO A 373 -0.24 2.07 -17.56
C PRO A 373 -0.76 0.72 -18.08
N GLU A 374 0.08 -0.31 -18.09
CA GLU A 374 -0.28 -1.67 -18.51
C GLU A 374 -1.37 -2.29 -17.66
N GLU A 375 -1.45 -1.91 -16.38
CA GLU A 375 -2.47 -2.38 -15.43
C GLU A 375 -3.67 -1.45 -15.32
N ASN A 376 -3.58 -0.26 -15.91
CA ASN A 376 -4.54 0.83 -15.81
C ASN A 376 -5.23 1.07 -17.17
N GLU A 377 -4.84 2.12 -17.88
CA GLU A 377 -5.49 2.54 -19.14
C GLU A 377 -5.48 1.45 -20.18
N HIS A 378 -4.36 0.72 -20.33
CA HIS A 378 -4.23 -0.30 -21.36
C HIS A 378 -5.17 -1.49 -21.11
N VAL A 379 -5.46 -1.83 -19.86
CA VAL A 379 -6.47 -2.85 -19.53
C VAL A 379 -7.85 -2.38 -19.96
N VAL A 380 -8.23 -1.16 -19.56
CA VAL A 380 -9.56 -0.60 -19.87
C VAL A 380 -9.73 -0.47 -21.38
N GLN A 381 -8.79 0.14 -22.09
CA GLN A 381 -8.83 0.33 -23.55
C GLN A 381 -8.92 -0.99 -24.29
N ALA A 382 -8.11 -1.99 -23.90
CA ALA A 382 -8.12 -3.30 -24.54
C ALA A 382 -9.46 -4.04 -24.37
N VAL A 383 -10.06 -3.95 -23.17
CA VAL A 383 -11.35 -4.62 -22.90
C VAL A 383 -12.51 -3.87 -23.56
N LEU A 384 -12.43 -2.55 -23.71
CA LEU A 384 -13.47 -1.77 -24.38
C LEU A 384 -13.36 -1.79 -25.90
N ALA A 385 -12.25 -2.23 -26.47
CA ALA A 385 -12.08 -2.34 -27.92
C ALA A 385 -13.18 -3.21 -28.54
N GLY A 386 -13.97 -2.62 -29.44
CA GLY A 386 -15.09 -3.27 -30.09
C GLY A 386 -16.38 -3.41 -29.27
N ARG A 387 -16.44 -2.85 -28.04
CA ARG A 387 -17.61 -2.89 -27.15
C ARG A 387 -18.37 -1.57 -27.17
N GLY A 388 -19.11 -1.31 -28.24
CA GLY A 388 -19.91 -0.09 -28.37
C GLY A 388 -21.03 0.06 -27.31
N GLU A 389 -21.39 -1.02 -26.64
CA GLU A 389 -22.37 -1.06 -25.56
C GLU A 389 -21.84 -0.53 -24.21
N VAL A 390 -20.53 -0.27 -24.07
CA VAL A 390 -19.94 0.27 -22.86
C VAL A 390 -19.39 1.66 -23.09
N ARG A 391 -19.66 2.59 -22.18
CA ARG A 391 -19.08 3.93 -22.20
C ARG A 391 -18.27 4.22 -20.94
N VAL A 392 -17.25 5.05 -21.05
CA VAL A 392 -16.58 5.64 -19.91
C VAL A 392 -17.44 6.79 -19.36
N THR A 393 -17.73 6.75 -18.07
CA THR A 393 -18.31 7.89 -17.36
C THR A 393 -17.15 8.73 -16.82
N PRO A 394 -17.03 10.02 -17.20
CA PRO A 394 -15.95 10.86 -16.71
C PRO A 394 -15.92 10.91 -15.18
N ALA A 395 -14.72 10.74 -14.61
CA ALA A 395 -14.55 10.67 -13.15
C ALA A 395 -15.05 11.93 -12.44
N ARG A 396 -14.90 13.10 -13.10
CA ARG A 396 -15.41 14.38 -12.59
C ARG A 396 -16.93 14.40 -12.33
N GLU A 397 -17.72 13.64 -13.09
CA GLU A 397 -19.18 13.56 -12.88
C GLU A 397 -19.45 12.85 -11.54
N ARG A 398 -18.71 11.78 -11.29
CA ARG A 398 -18.85 11.03 -10.05
C ARG A 398 -18.31 11.81 -8.85
N VAL A 399 -17.19 12.52 -9.01
CA VAL A 399 -16.64 13.42 -7.97
C VAL A 399 -17.64 14.49 -7.59
N ARG A 400 -18.30 15.16 -8.57
CA ARG A 400 -19.35 16.14 -8.30
C ARG A 400 -20.51 15.58 -7.48
N ASP A 401 -20.99 14.37 -7.82
CA ASP A 401 -22.05 13.71 -7.02
C ASP A 401 -21.58 13.46 -5.58
N LEU A 402 -20.34 13.02 -5.39
CA LEU A 402 -19.79 12.78 -4.06
C LEU A 402 -19.63 14.07 -3.24
N VAL A 403 -19.23 15.17 -3.86
CA VAL A 403 -19.16 16.49 -3.24
C VAL A 403 -20.57 16.98 -2.86
N ALA A 404 -21.52 16.91 -3.80
CA ALA A 404 -22.92 17.34 -3.55
C ALA A 404 -23.59 16.54 -2.41
N ARG A 405 -23.13 15.31 -2.18
CA ARG A 405 -23.59 14.44 -1.07
C ARG A 405 -22.80 14.62 0.22
N GLY A 406 -21.84 15.54 0.26
CA GLY A 406 -20.97 15.77 1.42
C GLY A 406 -20.06 14.59 1.77
N ILE A 407 -19.77 13.69 0.82
CA ILE A 407 -18.87 12.54 1.00
C ILE A 407 -17.43 12.94 0.76
N VAL A 408 -17.18 13.65 -0.33
CA VAL A 408 -15.89 14.31 -0.62
C VAL A 408 -15.94 15.73 -0.05
N ARG A 409 -14.85 16.19 0.52
CA ARG A 409 -14.69 17.51 1.09
C ARG A 409 -14.71 18.56 -0.04
N GLU A 410 -15.50 19.61 0.13
CA GLU A 410 -15.71 20.63 -0.89
C GLU A 410 -14.41 21.34 -1.30
N GLU A 411 -13.53 21.60 -0.32
CA GLU A 411 -12.23 22.24 -0.55
C GLU A 411 -11.28 21.44 -1.43
N THR A 412 -11.52 20.13 -1.60
CA THR A 412 -10.68 19.25 -2.43
C THR A 412 -11.24 19.00 -3.82
N ASP A 413 -12.45 19.46 -4.12
CA ASP A 413 -13.15 19.22 -5.39
C ASP A 413 -12.31 19.60 -6.62
N ALA A 414 -11.76 20.82 -6.63
CA ALA A 414 -10.98 21.32 -7.78
C ALA A 414 -9.70 20.48 -7.99
N ALA A 415 -8.98 20.18 -6.91
CA ALA A 415 -7.75 19.37 -6.98
C ALA A 415 -8.05 17.94 -7.42
N LEU A 416 -9.13 17.33 -6.90
CA LEU A 416 -9.51 15.96 -7.24
C LEU A 416 -9.98 15.85 -8.70
N ARG A 417 -10.72 16.85 -9.21
CA ARG A 417 -11.05 16.90 -10.65
C ARG A 417 -9.83 17.13 -11.54
N GLY A 418 -8.80 17.81 -11.04
CA GLY A 418 -7.50 17.92 -11.70
C GLY A 418 -6.75 16.61 -11.84
N CYS A 419 -7.15 15.56 -11.11
CA CYS A 419 -6.60 14.20 -11.23
C CYS A 419 -7.30 13.37 -12.33
N GLU A 420 -8.27 13.92 -13.07
CA GLU A 420 -8.90 13.25 -14.20
C GLU A 420 -7.96 13.20 -15.42
N THR A 421 -7.82 12.03 -16.03
CA THR A 421 -7.06 11.86 -17.27
C THR A 421 -7.88 12.35 -18.48
N PRO A 422 -7.24 12.59 -19.65
CA PRO A 422 -7.95 12.97 -20.88
C PRO A 422 -9.06 11.99 -21.29
N GLU A 423 -8.90 10.71 -20.95
CA GLU A 423 -9.88 9.66 -21.24
C GLU A 423 -11.04 9.61 -20.23
N GLY A 424 -10.99 10.43 -19.17
CA GLY A 424 -12.02 10.53 -18.16
C GLY A 424 -11.84 9.58 -16.96
N PHE A 425 -10.66 9.00 -16.78
CA PHE A 425 -10.32 8.18 -15.62
C PHE A 425 -9.81 9.05 -14.46
N LEU A 426 -9.91 8.58 -13.22
CA LEU A 426 -9.27 9.23 -12.09
C LEU A 426 -7.91 8.57 -11.82
N ARG A 427 -6.86 9.37 -11.72
CA ARG A 427 -5.52 8.93 -11.34
C ARG A 427 -5.03 9.73 -10.13
N LEU A 428 -4.97 9.09 -8.99
CA LEU A 428 -4.33 9.64 -7.80
C LEU A 428 -2.86 9.22 -7.80
N LEU A 429 -1.96 10.17 -7.87
CA LEU A 429 -0.54 9.90 -7.67
C LEU A 429 -0.21 9.99 -6.17
N PRO A 430 0.71 9.12 -5.66
CA PRO A 430 1.14 9.15 -4.27
C PRO A 430 1.62 10.54 -3.85
N GLY A 431 1.16 11.00 -2.69
CA GLY A 431 1.57 12.29 -2.11
C GLY A 431 0.72 13.49 -2.48
N VAL A 432 -0.14 13.42 -3.50
CA VAL A 432 -1.01 14.56 -3.89
C VAL A 432 -1.98 14.91 -2.76
N PHE A 433 -2.58 13.90 -2.11
CA PHE A 433 -3.46 14.07 -0.95
C PHE A 433 -2.93 13.34 0.28
N ASP A 434 -1.62 13.11 0.35
CA ASP A 434 -0.98 12.26 1.37
C ASP A 434 -1.57 10.84 1.44
N THR A 435 -2.10 10.35 0.31
CA THR A 435 -2.68 9.00 0.13
C THR A 435 -1.76 8.13 -0.73
N ASP A 436 -2.04 6.83 -0.73
CA ASP A 436 -1.49 5.90 -1.72
C ASP A 436 -2.00 6.25 -3.13
N GLY A 437 -1.31 5.75 -4.15
CA GLY A 437 -1.70 5.93 -5.54
C GLY A 437 -2.82 4.98 -5.96
N PHE A 438 -3.78 5.50 -6.73
CA PHE A 438 -4.90 4.71 -7.27
C PHE A 438 -5.25 5.14 -8.69
N PHE A 439 -5.68 4.16 -9.48
CA PHE A 439 -6.35 4.38 -10.76
C PHE A 439 -7.80 3.91 -10.64
N VAL A 440 -8.75 4.70 -11.19
CA VAL A 440 -10.18 4.36 -11.19
C VAL A 440 -10.81 4.69 -12.54
N ALA A 441 -11.46 3.72 -13.17
CA ALA A 441 -12.31 3.89 -14.33
C ALA A 441 -13.76 3.54 -13.99
N VAL A 442 -14.69 4.44 -14.31
CA VAL A 442 -16.12 4.20 -14.16
C VAL A 442 -16.71 3.90 -15.52
N LEU A 443 -17.25 2.71 -15.68
CA LEU A 443 -17.76 2.17 -16.95
C LEU A 443 -19.26 1.92 -16.82
N GLU A 444 -20.04 2.36 -17.78
CA GLU A 444 -21.49 2.14 -17.83
C GLU A 444 -21.85 1.27 -19.01
N ARG A 445 -22.56 0.17 -18.74
CA ARG A 445 -23.15 -0.66 -19.80
C ARG A 445 -24.46 -0.03 -20.24
N ARG A 446 -24.53 0.39 -21.50
CA ARG A 446 -25.75 0.99 -22.06
C ARG A 446 -26.91 0.02 -22.04
N GLY A 447 -28.14 0.56 -21.90
CA GLY A 447 -29.36 -0.20 -21.94
C GLY A 447 -29.78 -0.59 -23.35
#